data_6a6336925387ddcd5d1a10d53d3aa12f
#
_entry.id   6a6336925387ddcd5d1a10d53d3aa12f
#
_cell.length_a   1.000
_cell.length_b   1.000
_cell.length_c   1.000
_cell.angle_alpha   90.00
_cell.angle_beta   90.00
_cell.angle_gamma   90.00
#
_symmetry.space_group_name_H-M   'P 1'
#
loop_
_entity.id
_entity.type
_entity.pdbx_description
1 polymer ?
#
loop_
_entity_poly.entity_id
_entity_poly.type
_entity_poly.pdbx_seq_one_letter_code
_entity_poly.pdbx_strand_id
1 'polypeptide(L)'
;MRRWDRLVDSYMEEYRARGVSPQTIAYTEGRLNKWGRWLKSQRPRIGIEEIDAEMLTQYIGKRASFRSKATVSATLSSMRGFGDYLVRQGFWKINPVKWMKGPKVTPYSRMPKRIDRSHMEAMWREAAKRHGNYSAHLWVTVLAMLYGSGLRRGELERLNLEHFDRAEGTLRIDGRKTGQERCVPLPEMVLRCLEAYLPLRHNQLEGVGSCGEPALLVSRVGQRLSGMSISHGIHAIARRAQVPIHSLHQFRHSCASDLLEAGVHLAEVQRILGHCAIQTTVRYTHIADPQRRAAMRLHPINDWLSERRGIA
;
A
#
# COMPACT_ATOMS: atom_id res chain seq x y z
N MET A 1 -4.24 19.45 -28.92
CA MET A 1 -3.49 18.33 -28.32
C MET A 1 -2.25 18.81 -27.63
N ARG A 2 -1.29 19.42 -28.34
CA ARG A 2 -0.03 19.94 -27.76
C ARG A 2 -0.22 20.93 -26.60
N ARG A 3 -1.32 21.75 -26.62
CA ARG A 3 -1.57 22.74 -25.55
C ARG A 3 -2.05 22.10 -24.26
N TRP A 4 -3.01 21.13 -24.29
CA TRP A 4 -3.46 20.39 -23.11
C TRP A 4 -2.32 19.60 -22.47
N ASP A 5 -1.58 18.83 -23.29
CA ASP A 5 -0.50 17.99 -22.81
C ASP A 5 0.58 18.86 -22.13
N ARG A 6 0.97 20.00 -22.72
CA ARG A 6 1.92 20.95 -22.09
C ARG A 6 1.42 21.52 -20.76
N LEU A 7 0.13 21.86 -20.66
CA LEU A 7 -0.44 22.38 -19.41
C LEU A 7 -0.49 21.30 -18.31
N VAL A 8 -0.79 20.07 -18.68
CA VAL A 8 -0.72 18.95 -17.74
C VAL A 8 0.72 18.72 -17.28
N ASP A 9 1.69 18.70 -18.22
CA ASP A 9 3.11 18.53 -17.90
C ASP A 9 3.60 19.62 -16.93
N SER A 10 3.33 20.89 -17.24
CA SER A 10 3.71 22.02 -16.38
C SER A 10 3.03 21.95 -14.99
N TYR A 11 1.75 21.57 -14.94
CA TYR A 11 1.08 21.33 -13.65
C TYR A 11 1.72 20.18 -12.87
N MET A 12 2.15 19.11 -13.55
CA MET A 12 2.84 18.00 -12.90
C MET A 12 4.20 18.39 -12.37
N GLU A 13 4.92 19.32 -13.01
CA GLU A 13 6.17 19.90 -12.48
C GLU A 13 5.92 20.68 -11.19
N GLU A 14 4.91 21.56 -11.18
CA GLU A 14 4.50 22.26 -9.95
C GLU A 14 4.11 21.26 -8.84
N TYR A 15 3.43 20.17 -9.23
CA TYR A 15 2.99 19.15 -8.29
C TYR A 15 4.15 18.34 -7.70
N ARG A 16 5.21 18.12 -8.49
CA ARG A 16 6.49 17.52 -8.03
C ARG A 16 7.22 18.43 -7.05
N ALA A 17 7.26 19.73 -7.34
CA ALA A 17 7.89 20.71 -6.46
C ALA A 17 7.28 20.79 -5.05
N ARG A 18 6.00 20.38 -4.91
CA ARG A 18 5.31 20.29 -3.62
C ARG A 18 5.67 19.04 -2.80
N GLY A 19 6.61 18.19 -3.24
CA GLY A 19 7.01 16.97 -2.55
C GLY A 19 5.97 15.85 -2.59
N VAL A 20 5.02 15.90 -3.53
CA VAL A 20 3.99 14.85 -3.67
C VAL A 20 4.61 13.55 -4.17
N SER A 21 4.15 12.41 -3.65
CA SER A 21 4.71 11.11 -4.01
C SER A 21 4.60 10.82 -5.52
N PRO A 22 5.62 10.16 -6.14
CA PRO A 22 5.62 9.81 -7.55
C PRO A 22 4.36 9.04 -7.99
N GLN A 23 3.85 8.18 -7.14
CA GLN A 23 2.63 7.42 -7.41
C GLN A 23 1.38 8.32 -7.47
N THR A 24 1.28 9.32 -6.60
CA THR A 24 0.17 10.29 -6.61
C THR A 24 0.23 11.15 -7.87
N ILE A 25 1.44 11.55 -8.28
CA ILE A 25 1.69 12.28 -9.52
C ILE A 25 1.19 11.46 -10.71
N ALA A 26 1.65 10.21 -10.87
CA ALA A 26 1.25 9.33 -11.95
C ALA A 26 -0.29 9.10 -12.01
N TYR A 27 -0.94 8.93 -10.86
CA TYR A 27 -2.40 8.80 -10.81
C TYR A 27 -3.12 10.09 -11.20
N THR A 28 -2.63 11.25 -10.77
CA THR A 28 -3.21 12.55 -11.10
C THR A 28 -3.08 12.81 -12.60
N GLU A 29 -1.88 12.67 -13.12
CA GLU A 29 -1.58 12.77 -14.55
C GLU A 29 -2.46 11.83 -15.39
N GLY A 30 -2.53 10.56 -15.03
CA GLY A 30 -3.38 9.59 -15.71
C GLY A 30 -4.88 9.95 -15.70
N ARG A 31 -5.38 10.63 -14.65
CA ARG A 31 -6.76 11.13 -14.60
C ARG A 31 -6.96 12.33 -15.52
N LEU A 32 -6.04 13.28 -15.51
CA LEU A 32 -6.08 14.47 -16.35
C LEU A 32 -5.94 14.11 -17.83
N ASN A 33 -5.07 13.16 -18.17
CA ASN A 33 -4.92 12.66 -19.53
C ASN A 33 -6.18 11.93 -20.04
N LYS A 34 -6.90 11.21 -19.15
CA LYS A 34 -8.21 10.62 -19.49
C LYS A 34 -9.27 11.69 -19.74
N TRP A 35 -9.26 12.74 -18.97
CA TRP A 35 -10.14 13.90 -19.18
C TRP A 35 -9.83 14.60 -20.50
N GLY A 36 -8.57 14.90 -20.79
CA GLY A 36 -8.16 15.49 -22.05
C GLY A 36 -8.53 14.64 -23.28
N ARG A 37 -8.43 13.32 -23.19
CA ARG A 37 -8.90 12.42 -24.27
C ARG A 37 -10.41 12.48 -24.46
N TRP A 38 -11.17 12.58 -23.38
CA TRP A 38 -12.61 12.75 -23.48
C TRP A 38 -12.98 14.10 -24.11
N LEU A 39 -12.34 15.20 -23.74
CA LEU A 39 -12.55 16.52 -24.36
C LEU A 39 -12.28 16.48 -25.87
N LYS A 40 -11.22 15.76 -26.30
CA LYS A 40 -10.91 15.57 -27.73
C LYS A 40 -11.98 14.78 -28.49
N SER A 41 -12.73 13.92 -27.82
CA SER A 41 -13.81 13.15 -28.44
C SER A 41 -15.10 13.94 -28.59
N GLN A 42 -15.21 15.14 -28.01
CA GLN A 42 -16.36 16.02 -28.20
C GLN A 42 -16.29 16.71 -29.56
N ARG A 43 -17.45 16.97 -30.17
CA ARG A 43 -17.57 17.74 -31.43
C ARG A 43 -18.65 18.78 -31.23
N PRO A 44 -18.44 20.06 -31.66
CA PRO A 44 -17.19 20.61 -32.22
C PRO A 44 -16.01 20.53 -31.22
N ARG A 45 -14.76 20.72 -31.71
CA ARG A 45 -13.57 20.75 -30.84
C ARG A 45 -13.66 21.93 -29.88
N ILE A 46 -13.57 21.62 -28.59
CA ILE A 46 -13.70 22.57 -27.49
C ILE A 46 -12.32 23.08 -27.10
N GLY A 47 -12.18 24.39 -26.97
CA GLY A 47 -11.02 25.06 -26.37
C GLY A 47 -10.98 24.87 -24.86
N ILE A 48 -9.79 25.05 -24.24
CA ILE A 48 -9.65 24.97 -22.77
C ILE A 48 -10.49 26.03 -22.07
N GLU A 49 -10.60 27.18 -22.69
CA GLU A 49 -11.36 28.35 -22.22
C GLU A 49 -12.88 28.15 -22.28
N GLU A 50 -13.34 27.24 -23.12
CA GLU A 50 -14.75 26.93 -23.37
C GLU A 50 -15.31 25.80 -22.48
N ILE A 51 -14.47 25.21 -21.63
CA ILE A 51 -14.90 24.13 -20.73
C ILE A 51 -15.80 24.72 -19.64
N ASP A 52 -17.04 24.32 -19.64
CA ASP A 52 -18.05 24.76 -18.69
C ASP A 52 -18.46 23.67 -17.67
N ALA A 53 -19.35 24.05 -16.75
CA ALA A 53 -19.82 23.16 -15.71
C ALA A 53 -20.69 22.00 -16.25
N GLU A 54 -21.36 22.20 -17.38
CA GLU A 54 -22.23 21.18 -18.00
C GLU A 54 -21.38 20.06 -18.57
N MET A 55 -20.34 20.38 -19.34
CA MET A 55 -19.37 19.40 -19.87
C MET A 55 -18.69 18.60 -18.78
N LEU A 56 -18.33 19.26 -17.68
CA LEU A 56 -17.75 18.60 -16.51
C LEU A 56 -18.73 17.63 -15.88
N THR A 57 -20.01 18.02 -15.78
CA THR A 57 -21.07 17.15 -15.26
C THR A 57 -21.27 15.93 -16.15
N GLN A 58 -21.28 16.12 -17.48
CA GLN A 58 -21.37 15.00 -18.44
C GLN A 58 -20.18 14.05 -18.31
N TYR A 59 -18.94 14.57 -18.23
CA TYR A 59 -17.74 13.74 -18.03
C TYR A 59 -17.80 12.94 -16.75
N ILE A 60 -18.16 13.58 -15.63
CA ILE A 60 -18.24 12.93 -14.33
C ILE A 60 -19.39 11.93 -14.29
N GLY A 61 -20.56 12.26 -14.85
CA GLY A 61 -21.70 11.36 -14.98
C GLY A 61 -21.36 10.10 -15.75
N LYS A 62 -20.71 10.24 -16.91
CA LYS A 62 -20.20 9.11 -17.69
C LYS A 62 -19.22 8.26 -16.88
N ARG A 63 -18.35 8.86 -16.07
CA ARG A 63 -17.42 8.09 -15.22
C ARG A 63 -18.13 7.43 -14.04
N ALA A 64 -19.14 8.04 -13.47
CA ALA A 64 -19.89 7.51 -12.34
C ALA A 64 -20.67 6.23 -12.69
N SER A 65 -21.10 6.07 -13.95
CA SER A 65 -21.85 4.89 -14.41
C SER A 65 -21.05 3.58 -14.38
N PHE A 66 -19.70 3.65 -14.42
CA PHE A 66 -18.83 2.45 -14.49
C PHE A 66 -17.62 2.49 -13.56
N ARG A 67 -17.54 3.45 -12.64
CA ARG A 67 -16.45 3.56 -11.67
C ARG A 67 -16.95 3.67 -10.25
N SER A 68 -16.12 3.24 -9.29
CA SER A 68 -16.47 3.37 -7.87
C SER A 68 -16.59 4.84 -7.46
N LYS A 69 -17.43 5.12 -6.46
CA LYS A 69 -17.59 6.47 -5.86
C LYS A 69 -16.25 7.09 -5.44
N ALA A 70 -15.34 6.29 -4.87
CA ALA A 70 -14.01 6.74 -4.49
C ALA A 70 -13.16 7.18 -5.71
N THR A 71 -13.25 6.43 -6.83
CA THR A 71 -12.54 6.79 -8.07
C THR A 71 -13.08 8.09 -8.66
N VAL A 72 -14.40 8.29 -8.62
CA VAL A 72 -15.03 9.55 -9.08
C VAL A 72 -14.59 10.72 -8.22
N SER A 73 -14.65 10.57 -6.89
CA SER A 73 -14.18 11.59 -5.93
C SER A 73 -12.72 11.97 -6.15
N ALA A 74 -11.86 10.97 -6.32
CA ALA A 74 -10.43 11.20 -6.60
C ALA A 74 -10.20 11.87 -7.97
N THR A 75 -11.04 11.59 -8.97
CA THR A 75 -11.00 12.27 -10.27
C THR A 75 -11.37 13.74 -10.12
N LEU A 76 -12.46 14.04 -9.40
CA LEU A 76 -12.85 15.43 -9.10
C LEU A 76 -11.78 16.19 -8.33
N SER A 77 -11.11 15.55 -7.36
CA SER A 77 -10.00 16.17 -6.63
C SER A 77 -8.85 16.56 -7.57
N SER A 78 -8.46 15.66 -8.49
CA SER A 78 -7.43 15.95 -9.50
C SER A 78 -7.84 17.08 -10.44
N MET A 79 -9.13 17.09 -10.85
CA MET A 79 -9.68 18.15 -11.73
C MET A 79 -9.76 19.51 -11.03
N ARG A 80 -10.10 19.56 -9.73
CA ARG A 80 -10.11 20.80 -8.95
C ARG A 80 -8.73 21.42 -8.86
N GLY A 81 -7.72 20.62 -8.48
CA GLY A 81 -6.34 21.12 -8.39
C GLY A 81 -5.81 21.63 -9.72
N PHE A 82 -6.11 20.94 -10.82
CA PHE A 82 -5.74 21.40 -12.17
C PHE A 82 -6.57 22.63 -12.60
N GLY A 83 -7.84 22.69 -12.22
CA GLY A 83 -8.68 23.87 -12.47
C GLY A 83 -8.18 25.12 -11.74
N ASP A 84 -7.73 24.99 -10.49
CA ASP A 84 -7.09 26.08 -9.75
C ASP A 84 -5.77 26.54 -10.42
N TYR A 85 -5.01 25.60 -10.98
CA TYR A 85 -3.84 25.90 -11.80
C TYR A 85 -4.23 26.67 -13.06
N LEU A 86 -5.25 26.27 -13.81
CA LEU A 86 -5.71 26.96 -15.01
C LEU A 86 -6.21 28.39 -14.71
N VAL A 87 -6.81 28.63 -13.56
CA VAL A 87 -7.17 29.98 -13.10
C VAL A 87 -5.91 30.83 -12.87
N ARG A 88 -4.91 30.29 -12.18
CA ARG A 88 -3.62 31.02 -11.95
C ARG A 88 -2.89 31.33 -13.26
N GLN A 89 -3.02 30.47 -14.27
CA GLN A 89 -2.42 30.69 -15.58
C GLN A 89 -3.25 31.58 -16.51
N GLY A 90 -4.39 32.10 -16.04
CA GLY A 90 -5.25 33.02 -16.80
C GLY A 90 -6.14 32.34 -17.87
N PHE A 91 -6.20 31.00 -17.95
CA PHE A 91 -7.08 30.30 -18.88
C PHE A 91 -8.54 30.34 -18.45
N TRP A 92 -8.78 30.32 -17.14
CA TRP A 92 -10.09 30.40 -16.56
C TRP A 92 -10.23 31.59 -15.61
N LYS A 93 -11.37 32.28 -15.65
CA LYS A 93 -11.68 33.31 -14.67
C LYS A 93 -12.05 32.72 -13.31
N ILE A 94 -12.77 31.61 -13.33
CA ILE A 94 -13.26 30.90 -12.16
C ILE A 94 -13.09 29.41 -12.44
N ASN A 95 -12.72 28.63 -11.41
CA ASN A 95 -12.62 27.17 -11.52
C ASN A 95 -14.02 26.53 -11.50
N PRO A 96 -14.55 26.04 -12.63
CA PRO A 96 -15.91 25.48 -12.68
C PRO A 96 -16.05 24.15 -11.91
N VAL A 97 -14.91 23.48 -11.62
CA VAL A 97 -14.91 22.22 -10.86
C VAL A 97 -15.01 22.46 -9.34
N LYS A 98 -14.72 23.66 -8.87
CA LYS A 98 -14.56 23.98 -7.44
C LYS A 98 -15.81 23.59 -6.63
N TRP A 99 -16.97 23.88 -7.13
CA TRP A 99 -18.26 23.69 -6.45
C TRP A 99 -18.96 22.38 -6.81
N MET A 100 -18.40 21.58 -7.72
CA MET A 100 -19.01 20.30 -8.08
C MET A 100 -19.00 19.34 -6.89
N LYS A 101 -20.18 18.90 -6.47
CA LYS A 101 -20.31 17.90 -5.40
C LYS A 101 -20.00 16.51 -5.95
N GLY A 102 -19.00 15.86 -5.39
CA GLY A 102 -18.72 14.46 -5.68
C GLY A 102 -19.71 13.51 -4.98
N PRO A 103 -19.76 12.24 -5.39
CA PRO A 103 -20.57 11.26 -4.70
C PRO A 103 -20.12 11.13 -3.24
N LYS A 104 -21.09 11.13 -2.31
CA LYS A 104 -20.77 10.87 -0.89
C LYS A 104 -20.11 9.50 -0.77
N VAL A 105 -18.84 9.50 -0.40
CA VAL A 105 -18.10 8.30 -0.02
C VAL A 105 -18.30 8.17 1.49
N THR A 106 -19.17 7.28 1.91
CA THR A 106 -19.33 7.00 3.34
C THR A 106 -18.04 6.32 3.81
N PRO A 107 -17.30 6.90 4.76
CA PRO A 107 -16.20 6.19 5.39
C PRO A 107 -16.75 4.85 5.92
N TYR A 108 -16.00 3.77 5.68
CA TYR A 108 -16.38 2.43 6.17
C TYR A 108 -17.64 1.79 5.55
N SER A 109 -18.17 2.31 4.44
CA SER A 109 -19.32 1.71 3.73
C SER A 109 -19.05 0.30 3.17
N ARG A 110 -17.80 -0.12 3.13
CA ARG A 110 -17.37 -1.51 2.91
C ARG A 110 -16.52 -1.90 4.10
N MET A 111 -17.07 -2.72 5.00
CA MET A 111 -16.23 -3.38 5.99
C MET A 111 -15.09 -4.11 5.26
N PRO A 112 -13.82 -3.88 5.66
CA PRO A 112 -12.72 -4.63 5.10
C PRO A 112 -13.00 -6.12 5.34
N LYS A 113 -13.04 -6.91 4.28
CA LYS A 113 -13.23 -8.35 4.43
C LYS A 113 -11.98 -8.91 5.11
N ARG A 114 -12.13 -9.41 6.32
CA ARG A 114 -11.11 -10.16 7.03
C ARG A 114 -10.77 -11.42 6.24
N ILE A 115 -9.54 -11.84 6.29
CA ILE A 115 -9.09 -13.15 5.80
C ILE A 115 -9.25 -14.11 6.97
N ASP A 116 -10.10 -15.11 6.81
CA ASP A 116 -10.32 -16.11 7.84
C ASP A 116 -9.06 -16.95 8.10
N ARG A 117 -8.91 -17.49 9.31
CA ARG A 117 -7.76 -18.32 9.71
C ARG A 117 -7.55 -19.49 8.72
N SER A 118 -8.60 -20.20 8.36
CA SER A 118 -8.53 -21.31 7.39
C SER A 118 -7.99 -20.88 6.02
N HIS A 119 -8.38 -19.68 5.56
CA HIS A 119 -7.88 -19.10 4.32
C HIS A 119 -6.38 -18.73 4.44
N MET A 120 -5.97 -18.16 5.57
CA MET A 120 -4.56 -17.86 5.81
C MET A 120 -3.71 -19.14 5.83
N GLU A 121 -4.18 -20.19 6.49
CA GLU A 121 -3.50 -21.49 6.52
C GLU A 121 -3.41 -22.13 5.13
N ALA A 122 -4.47 -22.02 4.31
CA ALA A 122 -4.45 -22.50 2.94
C ALA A 122 -3.41 -21.75 2.09
N MET A 123 -3.35 -20.44 2.23
CA MET A 123 -2.34 -19.60 1.54
C MET A 123 -0.92 -19.92 2.01
N TRP A 124 -0.74 -20.17 3.31
CA TRP A 124 0.55 -20.54 3.88
C TRP A 124 1.06 -21.86 3.31
N ARG A 125 0.20 -22.89 3.33
CA ARG A 125 0.50 -24.21 2.73
C ARG A 125 0.87 -24.07 1.26
N GLU A 126 0.15 -23.24 0.52
CA GLU A 126 0.41 -23.04 -0.91
C GLU A 126 1.72 -22.26 -1.16
N ALA A 127 2.07 -21.32 -0.29
CA ALA A 127 3.35 -20.62 -0.36
C ALA A 127 4.53 -21.57 -0.10
N ALA A 128 4.39 -22.47 0.88
CA ALA A 128 5.40 -23.46 1.23
C ALA A 128 5.63 -24.52 0.13
N LYS A 129 4.64 -24.78 -0.71
CA LYS A 129 4.76 -25.72 -1.85
C LYS A 129 5.52 -25.14 -3.05
N ARG A 130 5.94 -23.88 -3.05
CA ARG A 130 6.60 -23.28 -4.21
C ARG A 130 7.90 -23.99 -4.56
N HIS A 131 8.11 -24.14 -5.87
CA HIS A 131 9.31 -24.80 -6.39
C HIS A 131 10.59 -24.05 -5.96
N GLY A 132 11.51 -24.82 -5.35
CA GLY A 132 12.79 -24.34 -4.84
C GLY A 132 12.68 -23.77 -3.41
N ASN A 133 13.63 -24.18 -2.59
CA ASN A 133 13.72 -23.79 -1.17
C ASN A 133 13.67 -22.29 -0.96
N TYR A 134 14.43 -21.52 -1.75
CA TYR A 134 14.45 -20.06 -1.69
C TYR A 134 13.06 -19.44 -1.90
N SER A 135 12.35 -19.85 -2.97
CA SER A 135 11.03 -19.27 -3.28
C SER A 135 9.98 -19.60 -2.23
N ALA A 136 10.01 -20.77 -1.65
CA ALA A 136 9.10 -21.15 -0.57
C ALA A 136 9.32 -20.25 0.65
N HIS A 137 10.55 -20.14 1.14
CA HIS A 137 10.89 -19.31 2.30
C HIS A 137 10.61 -17.82 2.04
N LEU A 138 10.93 -17.29 0.85
CA LEU A 138 10.61 -15.92 0.47
C LEU A 138 9.11 -15.63 0.63
N TRP A 139 8.25 -16.48 0.04
CA TRP A 139 6.81 -16.20 0.01
C TRP A 139 6.11 -16.49 1.34
N VAL A 140 6.60 -17.45 2.10
CA VAL A 140 6.19 -17.66 3.49
C VAL A 140 6.55 -16.44 4.34
N THR A 141 7.77 -15.93 4.21
CA THR A 141 8.20 -14.71 4.92
C THR A 141 7.38 -13.49 4.52
N VAL A 142 7.09 -13.30 3.22
CA VAL A 142 6.23 -12.21 2.74
C VAL A 142 4.84 -12.29 3.36
N LEU A 143 4.22 -13.48 3.41
CA LEU A 143 2.92 -13.69 4.05
C LEU A 143 2.97 -13.41 5.55
N ALA A 144 3.98 -13.94 6.24
CA ALA A 144 4.19 -13.72 7.67
C ALA A 144 4.32 -12.23 8.00
N MET A 145 5.10 -11.49 7.22
CA MET A 145 5.29 -10.05 7.44
C MET A 145 4.02 -9.24 7.13
N LEU A 146 3.28 -9.56 6.06
CA LEU A 146 2.04 -8.86 5.73
C LEU A 146 0.97 -9.05 6.80
N TYR A 147 0.79 -10.29 7.28
CA TYR A 147 -0.24 -10.64 8.25
C TYR A 147 0.22 -10.38 9.69
N GLY A 148 1.38 -10.92 10.07
CA GLY A 148 1.86 -10.86 11.46
C GLY A 148 2.28 -9.46 11.91
N SER A 149 2.83 -8.63 11.00
CA SER A 149 3.26 -7.27 11.33
C SER A 149 2.29 -6.19 10.81
N GLY A 150 1.30 -6.55 10.02
CA GLY A 150 0.32 -5.64 9.45
C GLY A 150 0.92 -4.55 8.56
N LEU A 151 2.07 -4.80 7.95
CA LEU A 151 2.77 -3.83 7.10
C LEU A 151 1.98 -3.48 5.85
N ARG A 152 2.08 -2.21 5.43
CA ARG A 152 1.59 -1.82 4.10
C ARG A 152 2.53 -2.39 3.04
N ARG A 153 1.99 -2.73 1.87
CA ARG A 153 2.80 -3.20 0.73
C ARG A 153 4.04 -2.34 0.45
N GLY A 154 3.86 -1.02 0.43
CA GLY A 154 4.98 -0.11 0.17
C GLY A 154 5.94 0.04 1.34
N GLU A 155 5.55 -0.25 2.57
CA GLU A 155 6.45 -0.36 3.71
C GLU A 155 7.32 -1.62 3.54
N LEU A 156 6.70 -2.76 3.27
CA LEU A 156 7.39 -4.02 3.04
C LEU A 156 8.40 -3.95 1.88
N GLU A 157 8.02 -3.33 0.76
CA GLU A 157 8.89 -3.12 -0.41
C GLU A 157 10.17 -2.33 -0.06
N ARG A 158 10.08 -1.34 0.84
CA ARG A 158 11.19 -0.44 1.18
C ARG A 158 12.11 -0.95 2.29
N LEU A 159 11.80 -2.09 2.90
CA LEU A 159 12.65 -2.64 3.96
C LEU A 159 14.04 -3.01 3.42
N ASN A 160 15.04 -2.57 4.15
CA ASN A 160 16.43 -3.01 4.02
C ASN A 160 16.82 -3.93 5.18
N LEU A 161 17.93 -4.61 5.09
CA LEU A 161 18.47 -5.40 6.18
C LEU A 161 18.71 -4.57 7.45
N GLU A 162 19.23 -3.35 7.30
CA GLU A 162 19.47 -2.40 8.40
C GLU A 162 18.22 -1.97 9.18
N HIS A 163 17.04 -2.18 8.61
CA HIS A 163 15.76 -1.90 9.27
C HIS A 163 15.32 -3.04 10.20
N PHE A 164 15.94 -4.20 10.09
CA PHE A 164 15.64 -5.35 10.94
C PHE A 164 16.65 -5.45 12.07
N ASP A 165 16.21 -5.12 13.28
CA ASP A 165 16.97 -5.38 14.51
C ASP A 165 16.70 -6.81 14.97
N ARG A 166 17.67 -7.70 14.70
CA ARG A 166 17.57 -9.10 15.05
C ARG A 166 17.62 -9.34 16.56
N ALA A 167 18.41 -8.57 17.30
CA ALA A 167 18.55 -8.72 18.74
C ALA A 167 17.27 -8.33 19.47
N GLU A 168 16.64 -7.23 19.04
CA GLU A 168 15.42 -6.71 19.61
C GLU A 168 14.15 -7.35 18.98
N GLY A 169 14.27 -8.08 17.88
CA GLY A 169 13.13 -8.65 17.14
C GLY A 169 12.17 -7.57 16.60
N THR A 170 12.70 -6.46 16.11
CA THR A 170 11.90 -5.32 15.66
C THR A 170 12.21 -4.90 14.24
N LEU A 171 11.24 -4.24 13.60
CA LEU A 171 11.41 -3.58 12.31
C LEU A 171 11.24 -2.08 12.45
N ARG A 172 12.20 -1.31 11.97
CA ARG A 172 12.09 0.14 11.80
C ARG A 172 11.41 0.44 10.48
N ILE A 173 10.27 1.09 10.54
CA ILE A 173 9.45 1.45 9.37
C ILE A 173 9.61 2.93 9.07
N ASP A 174 10.07 3.22 7.85
CA ASP A 174 10.23 4.57 7.32
C ASP A 174 8.89 5.32 7.25
N GLY A 175 8.88 6.54 7.77
CA GLY A 175 7.73 7.42 7.86
C GLY A 175 7.40 8.23 6.61
N ARG A 176 8.06 8.03 5.45
CA ARG A 176 7.91 8.88 4.24
C ARG A 176 6.48 9.13 3.79
N LYS A 177 5.57 8.20 4.05
CA LYS A 177 4.16 8.33 3.66
C LYS A 177 3.25 8.84 4.79
N THR A 178 3.67 8.70 6.03
CA THR A 178 2.87 8.99 7.22
C THR A 178 3.46 10.12 8.06
N GLY A 179 4.66 10.60 7.73
CA GLY A 179 5.38 11.62 8.48
C GLY A 179 6.00 11.12 9.79
N GLN A 180 5.82 9.84 10.15
CA GLN A 180 6.32 9.27 11.41
C GLN A 180 6.99 7.93 11.19
N GLU A 181 8.24 7.82 11.61
CA GLU A 181 8.93 6.55 11.77
C GLU A 181 8.34 5.79 12.96
N ARG A 182 8.36 4.47 12.88
CA ARG A 182 7.94 3.61 13.98
C ARG A 182 8.74 2.32 14.02
N CYS A 183 8.97 1.80 15.22
CA CYS A 183 9.46 0.44 15.42
C CYS A 183 8.27 -0.50 15.63
N VAL A 184 8.25 -1.61 14.89
CA VAL A 184 7.22 -2.64 14.97
C VAL A 184 7.86 -3.89 15.56
N PRO A 185 7.48 -4.34 16.77
CA PRO A 185 7.91 -5.62 17.28
C PRO A 185 7.30 -6.74 16.45
N LEU A 186 8.09 -7.77 16.17
CA LEU A 186 7.67 -8.89 15.33
C LEU A 186 7.14 -10.03 16.18
N PRO A 187 6.04 -10.69 15.77
CA PRO A 187 5.64 -11.97 16.32
C PRO A 187 6.73 -13.02 16.13
N GLU A 188 6.83 -13.99 17.04
CA GLU A 188 7.85 -15.03 17.00
C GLU A 188 7.85 -15.79 15.66
N MET A 189 6.66 -16.09 15.12
CA MET A 189 6.55 -16.75 13.81
C MET A 189 7.18 -15.93 12.68
N VAL A 190 7.06 -14.61 12.69
CA VAL A 190 7.68 -13.74 11.68
C VAL A 190 9.20 -13.78 11.83
N LEU A 191 9.71 -13.77 13.07
CA LEU A 191 11.15 -13.89 13.35
C LEU A 191 11.70 -15.19 12.82
N ARG A 192 11.06 -16.32 13.11
CA ARG A 192 11.47 -17.65 12.60
C ARG A 192 11.47 -17.70 11.06
N CYS A 193 10.47 -17.12 10.42
CA CYS A 193 10.43 -17.05 8.95
C CYS A 193 11.60 -16.21 8.40
N LEU A 194 11.92 -15.09 9.03
CA LEU A 194 13.06 -14.26 8.64
C LEU A 194 14.39 -15.00 8.87
N GLU A 195 14.56 -15.67 10.01
CA GLU A 195 15.77 -16.44 10.33
C GLU A 195 16.00 -17.58 9.33
N ALA A 196 14.95 -18.26 8.92
CA ALA A 196 15.05 -19.31 7.90
C ALA A 196 15.32 -18.74 6.49
N TYR A 197 14.79 -17.55 6.19
CA TYR A 197 14.93 -16.91 4.88
C TYR A 197 16.31 -16.24 4.68
N LEU A 198 16.86 -15.57 5.69
CA LEU A 198 18.06 -14.74 5.54
C LEU A 198 19.29 -15.49 5.02
N PRO A 199 19.61 -16.71 5.49
CA PRO A 199 20.71 -17.49 4.92
C PRO A 199 20.49 -17.82 3.43
N LEU A 200 19.26 -18.18 3.07
CA LEU A 200 18.90 -18.50 1.68
C LEU A 200 18.96 -17.25 0.80
N ARG A 201 18.61 -16.07 1.34
CA ARG A 201 18.79 -14.80 0.67
C ARG A 201 20.26 -14.51 0.36
N HIS A 202 21.13 -14.74 1.33
CA HIS A 202 22.57 -14.53 1.15
C HIS A 202 23.10 -15.41 0.01
N ASN A 203 22.85 -16.72 0.06
CA ASN A 203 23.26 -17.68 -0.98
C ASN A 203 22.66 -17.33 -2.35
N GLN A 204 21.40 -16.85 -2.39
CA GLN A 204 20.77 -16.40 -3.64
C GLN A 204 21.50 -15.21 -4.26
N LEU A 205 21.89 -14.22 -3.45
CA LEU A 205 22.61 -13.04 -3.91
C LEU A 205 24.02 -13.38 -4.39
N GLU A 206 24.74 -14.26 -3.69
CA GLU A 206 26.04 -14.78 -4.12
C GLU A 206 25.92 -15.48 -5.47
N GLY A 207 24.91 -16.37 -5.63
CA GLY A 207 24.70 -17.14 -6.85
C GLY A 207 24.38 -16.29 -8.09
N VAL A 208 23.84 -15.08 -7.91
CA VAL A 208 23.50 -14.15 -9.01
C VAL A 208 24.45 -12.92 -9.09
N GLY A 209 25.50 -12.86 -8.25
CA GLY A 209 26.47 -11.76 -8.27
C GLY A 209 25.92 -10.41 -7.77
N SER A 210 24.92 -10.41 -6.89
CA SER A 210 24.24 -9.20 -6.38
C SER A 210 24.44 -8.98 -4.89
N CYS A 211 25.62 -9.29 -4.35
CA CYS A 211 25.92 -9.26 -2.90
C CYS A 211 25.68 -7.91 -2.21
N GLY A 212 25.71 -6.80 -2.94
CA GLY A 212 25.49 -5.45 -2.42
C GLY A 212 24.03 -5.00 -2.31
N GLU A 213 23.05 -5.84 -2.66
CA GLU A 213 21.62 -5.45 -2.58
C GLU A 213 21.18 -5.28 -1.11
N PRO A 214 20.82 -4.06 -0.65
CA PRO A 214 20.44 -3.81 0.73
C PRO A 214 19.04 -4.28 1.09
N ALA A 215 18.16 -4.57 0.11
CA ALA A 215 16.78 -4.93 0.37
C ALA A 215 16.62 -6.15 1.25
N LEU A 216 15.73 -6.09 2.23
CA LEU A 216 15.40 -7.24 3.07
C LEU A 216 14.83 -8.39 2.25
N LEU A 217 13.90 -8.10 1.34
CA LEU A 217 13.27 -9.08 0.47
C LEU A 217 13.79 -8.91 -0.96
N VAL A 218 14.34 -9.97 -1.52
CA VAL A 218 14.91 -9.97 -2.88
C VAL A 218 14.25 -11.01 -3.77
N SER A 219 14.23 -10.73 -5.06
CA SER A 219 13.71 -11.64 -6.08
C SER A 219 14.73 -12.75 -6.40
N ARG A 220 14.32 -13.74 -7.20
CA ARG A 220 15.23 -14.80 -7.68
C ARG A 220 16.39 -14.29 -8.52
N VAL A 221 16.30 -13.07 -9.05
CA VAL A 221 17.38 -12.44 -9.83
C VAL A 221 18.20 -11.45 -8.98
N GLY A 222 18.11 -11.54 -7.65
CA GLY A 222 18.93 -10.74 -6.73
C GLY A 222 18.52 -9.26 -6.61
N GLN A 223 17.37 -8.85 -7.13
CA GLN A 223 16.89 -7.48 -7.06
C GLN A 223 15.83 -7.32 -5.95
N ARG A 224 15.69 -6.13 -5.41
CA ARG A 224 14.61 -5.76 -4.48
C ARG A 224 13.26 -6.28 -4.97
N LEU A 225 12.52 -6.94 -4.10
CA LEU A 225 11.16 -7.41 -4.42
C LEU A 225 10.19 -6.23 -4.51
N SER A 226 9.81 -5.86 -5.73
CA SER A 226 8.92 -4.71 -5.94
C SER A 226 7.52 -4.94 -5.36
N GLY A 227 6.84 -3.85 -4.99
CA GLY A 227 5.47 -3.91 -4.51
C GLY A 227 4.49 -4.53 -5.53
N MET A 228 4.79 -4.40 -6.82
CA MET A 228 4.03 -5.08 -7.88
C MET A 228 4.26 -6.59 -7.84
N SER A 229 5.52 -7.03 -7.72
CA SER A 229 5.87 -8.45 -7.58
C SER A 229 5.26 -9.05 -6.32
N ILE A 230 5.28 -8.33 -5.19
CA ILE A 230 4.60 -8.73 -3.94
C ILE A 230 3.11 -8.95 -4.22
N SER A 231 2.44 -7.96 -4.85
CA SER A 231 1.01 -8.08 -5.15
C SER A 231 0.71 -9.29 -6.06
N HIS A 232 1.44 -9.43 -7.16
CA HIS A 232 1.24 -10.53 -8.10
C HIS A 232 1.49 -11.89 -7.44
N GLY A 233 2.55 -12.01 -6.64
CA GLY A 233 2.88 -13.25 -5.94
C GLY A 233 1.83 -13.67 -4.93
N ILE A 234 1.34 -12.74 -4.11
CA ILE A 234 0.26 -13.00 -3.16
C ILE A 234 -1.05 -13.36 -3.86
N HIS A 235 -1.44 -12.63 -4.91
CA HIS A 235 -2.64 -13.00 -5.67
C HIS A 235 -2.51 -14.37 -6.36
N ALA A 236 -1.31 -14.72 -6.82
CA ALA A 236 -1.07 -16.05 -7.41
C ALA A 236 -1.18 -17.18 -6.35
N ILE A 237 -0.66 -16.96 -5.14
CA ILE A 237 -0.80 -17.88 -4.00
C ILE A 237 -2.28 -18.00 -3.63
N ALA A 238 -2.99 -16.89 -3.44
CA ALA A 238 -4.40 -16.86 -3.09
C ALA A 238 -5.27 -17.61 -4.11
N ARG A 239 -5.02 -17.41 -5.41
CA ARG A 239 -5.74 -18.09 -6.49
C ARG A 239 -5.52 -19.61 -6.44
N ARG A 240 -4.29 -20.10 -6.21
CA ARG A 240 -4.00 -21.52 -6.08
C ARG A 240 -4.61 -22.12 -4.81
N ALA A 241 -4.61 -21.36 -3.73
CA ALA A 241 -5.25 -21.72 -2.48
C ALA A 241 -6.79 -21.58 -2.54
N GLN A 242 -7.35 -21.11 -3.65
CA GLN A 242 -8.78 -20.80 -3.83
C GLN A 242 -9.33 -19.79 -2.81
N VAL A 243 -8.49 -18.86 -2.37
CA VAL A 243 -8.84 -17.82 -1.39
C VAL A 243 -9.15 -16.49 -2.08
N PRO A 244 -10.32 -15.88 -1.84
CA PRO A 244 -10.72 -14.63 -2.48
C PRO A 244 -10.03 -13.43 -1.83
N ILE A 245 -8.86 -13.02 -2.35
CA ILE A 245 -8.16 -11.81 -1.94
C ILE A 245 -8.40 -10.69 -2.96
N HIS A 246 -8.91 -9.55 -2.48
CA HIS A 246 -9.16 -8.37 -3.31
C HIS A 246 -8.02 -7.35 -3.25
N SER A 247 -7.32 -7.26 -2.12
CA SER A 247 -6.17 -6.36 -1.95
C SER A 247 -5.29 -6.81 -0.79
N LEU A 248 -4.00 -6.46 -0.85
CA LEU A 248 -3.07 -6.74 0.24
C LEU A 248 -3.43 -6.00 1.55
N HIS A 249 -4.28 -4.99 1.47
CA HIS A 249 -4.75 -4.27 2.66
C HIS A 249 -5.59 -5.15 3.59
N GLN A 250 -6.15 -6.25 3.05
CA GLN A 250 -6.91 -7.23 3.85
C GLN A 250 -6.04 -7.91 4.91
N PHE A 251 -4.75 -8.19 4.64
CA PHE A 251 -3.82 -8.75 5.63
C PHE A 251 -3.68 -7.83 6.83
N ARG A 252 -3.48 -6.54 6.59
CA ARG A 252 -3.37 -5.53 7.64
C ARG A 252 -4.67 -5.38 8.45
N HIS A 253 -5.82 -5.45 7.78
CA HIS A 253 -7.12 -5.44 8.46
C HIS A 253 -7.31 -6.69 9.31
N SER A 254 -6.92 -7.88 8.80
CA SER A 254 -6.97 -9.13 9.56
C SER A 254 -6.06 -9.04 10.77
N CYS A 255 -4.81 -8.61 10.61
CA CYS A 255 -3.89 -8.37 11.71
C CYS A 255 -4.50 -7.46 12.79
N ALA A 256 -5.11 -6.33 12.38
CA ALA A 256 -5.75 -5.41 13.32
C ALA A 256 -6.91 -6.06 14.06
N SER A 257 -7.80 -6.76 13.33
CA SER A 257 -8.98 -7.42 13.91
C SER A 257 -8.58 -8.53 14.87
N ASP A 258 -7.60 -9.34 14.49
CA ASP A 258 -7.14 -10.48 15.29
C ASP A 258 -6.46 -10.01 16.58
N LEU A 259 -5.67 -8.93 16.53
CA LEU A 259 -5.08 -8.33 17.73
C LEU A 259 -6.16 -7.76 18.68
N LEU A 260 -7.19 -7.10 18.14
CA LEU A 260 -8.31 -6.59 18.94
C LEU A 260 -9.13 -7.74 19.56
N GLU A 261 -9.41 -8.81 18.82
CA GLU A 261 -10.09 -10.02 19.33
C GLU A 261 -9.25 -10.73 20.40
N ALA A 262 -7.91 -10.70 20.27
CA ALA A 262 -6.99 -11.20 21.29
C ALA A 262 -6.91 -10.29 22.55
N GLY A 263 -7.70 -9.21 22.62
CA GLY A 263 -7.76 -8.31 23.77
C GLY A 263 -6.72 -7.20 23.78
N VAL A 264 -5.96 -7.00 22.69
CA VAL A 264 -4.98 -5.90 22.60
C VAL A 264 -5.72 -4.57 22.51
N HIS A 265 -5.35 -3.61 23.35
CA HIS A 265 -6.01 -2.31 23.39
C HIS A 265 -5.88 -1.57 22.04
N LEU A 266 -6.97 -0.93 21.60
CA LEU A 266 -7.05 -0.24 20.29
C LEU A 266 -5.90 0.75 20.06
N ALA A 267 -5.46 1.48 21.10
CA ALA A 267 -4.35 2.42 20.98
C ALA A 267 -3.02 1.72 20.61
N GLU A 268 -2.78 0.51 21.14
CA GLU A 268 -1.58 -0.27 20.80
C GLU A 268 -1.65 -0.80 19.38
N VAL A 269 -2.82 -1.30 18.96
CA VAL A 269 -3.03 -1.72 17.57
C VAL A 269 -2.79 -0.54 16.60
N GLN A 270 -3.27 0.65 16.94
CA GLN A 270 -3.04 1.86 16.15
C GLN A 270 -1.55 2.24 16.07
N ARG A 271 -0.81 2.13 17.18
CA ARG A 271 0.64 2.40 17.24
C ARG A 271 1.43 1.40 16.40
N ILE A 272 1.16 0.10 16.55
CA ILE A 272 1.80 -0.97 15.77
C ILE A 272 1.57 -0.73 14.28
N LEU A 273 0.35 -0.46 13.91
CA LEU A 273 -0.01 -0.26 12.51
C LEU A 273 0.40 1.13 11.97
N GLY A 274 0.59 2.14 12.79
CA GLY A 274 0.88 3.51 12.37
C GLY A 274 -0.32 4.13 11.63
N HIS A 275 -1.49 4.16 12.28
CA HIS A 275 -2.67 4.88 11.79
C HIS A 275 -2.62 6.34 12.25
N CYS A 276 -2.49 7.27 11.30
CA CYS A 276 -2.36 8.72 11.55
C CYS A 276 -3.65 9.42 12.03
N ALA A 277 -4.65 8.71 12.53
CA ALA A 277 -5.96 9.30 12.84
C ALA A 277 -6.07 9.92 14.25
N ILE A 278 -5.04 9.88 15.08
CA ILE A 278 -5.01 10.62 16.35
C ILE A 278 -3.71 11.42 16.39
N GLN A 279 -3.83 12.74 16.23
CA GLN A 279 -2.77 13.70 16.51
C GLN A 279 -2.46 13.70 17.99
N THR A 280 -1.54 12.87 18.42
CA THR A 280 -0.86 13.06 19.69
C THR A 280 0.64 12.97 19.42
N THR A 281 1.28 14.12 19.54
CA THR A 281 2.73 14.28 19.55
C THR A 281 3.30 13.53 20.74
N VAL A 282 3.52 12.24 20.61
CA VAL A 282 4.36 11.49 21.55
C VAL A 282 5.72 11.37 20.90
N ARG A 283 6.68 12.14 21.39
CA ARG A 283 8.10 11.92 21.12
C ARG A 283 8.41 10.48 21.49
N TYR A 284 8.67 9.66 20.50
CA TYR A 284 9.11 8.30 20.73
C TYR A 284 10.57 8.35 21.26
N THR A 285 10.71 8.20 22.56
CA THR A 285 11.96 7.75 23.14
C THR A 285 12.27 6.36 22.61
N HIS A 286 13.54 6.15 22.24
CA HIS A 286 14.12 4.97 21.58
C HIS A 286 14.08 3.66 22.40
N ILE A 287 13.00 3.35 23.05
CA ILE A 287 12.83 2.10 23.79
C ILE A 287 11.69 1.35 23.13
N ALA A 288 11.99 0.16 22.62
CA ALA A 288 10.97 -0.79 22.19
C ALA A 288 9.99 -0.97 23.35
N ASP A 289 8.78 -0.46 23.20
CA ASP A 289 7.79 -0.40 24.27
C ASP A 289 7.44 -1.83 24.71
N PRO A 290 7.68 -2.24 25.97
CA PRO A 290 7.37 -3.58 26.46
C PRO A 290 5.92 -3.99 26.21
N GLN A 291 4.99 -3.01 26.24
CA GLN A 291 3.57 -3.24 25.99
C GLN A 291 3.29 -3.66 24.54
N ARG A 292 4.04 -3.13 23.54
CA ARG A 292 3.91 -3.53 22.14
C ARG A 292 4.43 -4.94 21.89
N ARG A 293 5.52 -5.32 22.59
CA ARG A 293 6.03 -6.69 22.54
C ARG A 293 5.04 -7.67 23.16
N ALA A 294 4.46 -7.32 24.30
CA ALA A 294 3.41 -8.12 24.92
C ALA A 294 2.20 -8.29 24.00
N ALA A 295 1.75 -7.19 23.37
CA ALA A 295 0.67 -7.23 22.37
C ALA A 295 0.98 -8.15 21.18
N MET A 296 2.21 -8.12 20.66
CA MET A 296 2.59 -8.99 19.52
C MET A 296 2.72 -10.47 19.92
N ARG A 297 2.95 -10.79 21.18
CA ARG A 297 2.90 -12.18 21.69
C ARG A 297 1.47 -12.76 21.66
N LEU A 298 0.45 -11.90 21.77
CA LEU A 298 -0.96 -12.31 21.68
C LEU A 298 -1.46 -12.48 20.24
N HIS A 299 -0.60 -12.27 19.23
CA HIS A 299 -1.02 -12.40 17.83
C HIS A 299 -1.33 -13.88 17.51
N PRO A 300 -2.52 -14.21 16.98
CA PRO A 300 -2.93 -15.60 16.70
C PRO A 300 -1.99 -16.40 15.80
N ILE A 301 -1.11 -15.73 15.04
CA ILE A 301 -0.09 -16.41 14.23
C ILE A 301 0.88 -17.24 15.08
N ASN A 302 1.08 -16.86 16.35
CA ASN A 302 1.97 -17.59 17.25
C ASN A 302 1.39 -18.97 17.63
N ASP A 303 0.06 -19.09 17.67
CA ASP A 303 -0.61 -20.38 17.99
C ASP A 303 -0.36 -21.43 16.91
N TRP A 304 -0.05 -20.98 15.68
CA TRP A 304 0.25 -21.89 14.58
C TRP A 304 1.57 -22.66 14.77
N LEU A 305 2.45 -22.14 15.64
CA LEU A 305 3.69 -22.84 16.01
C LEU A 305 3.43 -24.04 16.91
N SER A 306 2.46 -23.95 17.82
CA SER A 306 2.13 -25.02 18.77
C SER A 306 1.45 -26.22 18.09
N GLU A 307 0.68 -25.95 17.03
CA GLU A 307 -0.09 -26.97 16.31
C GLU A 307 0.72 -27.68 15.19
N ARG A 308 1.88 -27.14 14.80
CA ARG A 308 2.65 -27.67 13.64
C ARG A 308 4.16 -27.61 13.87
N ARG A 309 4.73 -28.61 14.51
CA ARG A 309 6.19 -28.83 14.64
C ARG A 309 6.91 -29.15 13.31
N GLY A 310 6.33 -28.87 12.15
CA GLY A 310 6.83 -29.34 10.86
C GLY A 310 6.95 -28.30 9.73
N ILE A 311 6.75 -27.00 9.96
CA ILE A 311 6.71 -25.99 8.87
C ILE A 311 7.78 -24.87 9.02
N ALA A 312 8.53 -24.84 10.11
CA ALA A 312 9.66 -23.89 10.28
C ALA A 312 10.99 -24.62 10.15
#